data_f3bed48f417974dd03a790ea07701f67
#
_entry.id   f3bed48f417974dd03a790ea07701f67
#
_cell.length_a   1.000
_cell.length_b   1.000
_cell.length_c   1.000
_cell.angle_alpha   90.00
_cell.angle_beta   90.00
_cell.angle_gamma   90.00
#
_symmetry.space_group_name_H-M   'P 1'
#
loop_
_entity.id
_entity.type
_entity.pdbx_description
1 polymer ?
#
loop_
_entity_poly.entity_id
_entity_poly.type
_entity_poly.pdbx_seq_one_letter_code
_entity_poly.pdbx_strand_id
1 'polypeptide(L)'
;MSVVELPALLRRAVPALAVALACAGIAAPSAAAEPGSGCAPATSTTALPAAVPVLDWSENLGFDRQGNLWVSRLYRNEVQRYDSAGQLTARIPVEFPGAVRLGPDGLLYVVYGDAPTSVVRPGGVVRFDPAAAEPRPEIFASGFTMPNGAAFDTDGTLYVASATGVIRIGRDGAVDTGWTERAKLNANGIAIHDGTVYLTSNGGPLGRVLRFPITDPGYRTVLTDLTSSLPGVPDFADDLLVDDAGAVYVTTLSGQLVRIDPNGQSCRVLTGEPMTSVVAVPGRPGELLAGTERGTVLRIQLAP
;
A
#
# COMPACT_ATOMS: atom_id res chain seq x y z
N MET A 1 10.96 -26.23 68.82
CA MET A 1 9.93 -27.18 69.27
C MET A 1 8.93 -26.37 70.04
N SER A 2 7.79 -26.09 69.52
CA SER A 2 6.51 -25.78 70.16
C SER A 2 5.46 -25.63 69.10
N VAL A 3 4.56 -26.58 69.11
CA VAL A 3 3.36 -26.65 68.29
C VAL A 3 2.33 -25.72 68.95
N VAL A 4 1.72 -24.83 68.15
CA VAL A 4 0.54 -24.08 68.62
C VAL A 4 -0.65 -24.55 67.81
N GLU A 5 -1.56 -25.21 68.48
CA GLU A 5 -2.88 -25.60 68.01
C GLU A 5 -3.80 -24.40 67.86
N LEU A 6 -4.56 -24.34 66.73
CA LEU A 6 -5.69 -23.43 66.59
C LEU A 6 -7.01 -24.14 66.95
N PRO A 7 -7.93 -23.49 67.67
CA PRO A 7 -9.20 -24.09 68.07
C PRO A 7 -10.24 -24.01 66.91
N ALA A 8 -10.95 -25.13 66.77
CA ALA A 8 -12.19 -25.23 66.00
C ALA A 8 -13.33 -24.55 66.78
N LEU A 9 -14.10 -23.70 66.06
CA LEU A 9 -15.51 -23.42 66.37
C LEU A 9 -16.09 -22.46 65.33
N LEU A 10 -16.97 -22.82 64.46
CA LEU A 10 -18.42 -22.59 64.42
C LEU A 10 -18.95 -22.88 63.02
N ARG A 11 -19.55 -24.03 62.88
CA ARG A 11 -20.47 -24.32 61.78
C ARG A 11 -21.73 -23.48 61.99
N ARG A 12 -22.01 -22.50 61.12
CA ARG A 12 -23.36 -21.94 60.98
C ARG A 12 -23.88 -22.30 59.64
N ALA A 13 -24.97 -23.04 59.62
CA ALA A 13 -25.77 -23.35 58.45
C ALA A 13 -26.38 -22.07 57.89
N VAL A 14 -26.20 -21.83 56.61
CA VAL A 14 -26.90 -20.77 55.84
C VAL A 14 -27.95 -21.47 54.99
N PRO A 15 -29.23 -21.08 55.07
CA PRO A 15 -30.28 -21.69 54.24
C PRO A 15 -30.10 -21.33 52.77
N ALA A 16 -30.24 -22.33 51.91
CA ALA A 16 -30.27 -22.15 50.45
C ALA A 16 -31.53 -21.38 50.06
N LEU A 17 -31.36 -20.14 49.62
CA LEU A 17 -32.40 -19.36 48.96
C LEU A 17 -32.35 -19.70 47.46
N ALA A 18 -33.30 -20.51 47.02
CA ALA A 18 -33.51 -20.78 45.60
C ALA A 18 -34.09 -19.52 44.91
N VAL A 19 -33.27 -18.77 44.18
CA VAL A 19 -33.73 -17.69 43.28
C VAL A 19 -34.07 -18.32 41.95
N ALA A 20 -35.37 -18.45 41.65
CA ALA A 20 -35.84 -18.78 40.33
C ALA A 20 -35.53 -17.61 39.39
N LEU A 21 -34.51 -17.74 38.53
CA LEU A 21 -34.24 -16.80 37.46
C LEU A 21 -35.29 -17.06 36.33
N ALA A 22 -36.29 -16.20 36.22
CA ALA A 22 -37.15 -16.12 35.06
C ALA A 22 -36.30 -15.66 33.89
N CYS A 23 -36.01 -16.55 32.95
CA CYS A 23 -35.45 -16.18 31.62
C CYS A 23 -36.49 -15.40 30.83
N ALA A 24 -36.55 -14.08 31.04
CA ALA A 24 -37.16 -13.20 30.07
C ALA A 24 -36.22 -13.19 28.85
N GLY A 25 -36.66 -13.78 27.78
CA GLY A 25 -35.95 -13.72 26.47
C GLY A 25 -35.79 -12.26 26.06
N ILE A 26 -34.62 -11.72 26.33
CA ILE A 26 -34.19 -10.48 25.68
C ILE A 26 -33.89 -10.88 24.24
N ALA A 27 -34.82 -10.58 23.32
CA ALA A 27 -34.53 -10.60 21.89
C ALA A 27 -33.27 -9.73 21.69
N ALA A 28 -32.17 -10.34 21.24
CA ALA A 28 -31.01 -9.59 20.81
C ALA A 28 -31.48 -8.55 19.81
N PRO A 29 -31.11 -7.26 19.97
CA PRO A 29 -31.41 -6.30 18.92
C PRO A 29 -30.77 -6.87 17.65
N SER A 30 -31.58 -7.01 16.59
CA SER A 30 -31.07 -7.23 15.25
C SER A 30 -29.96 -6.23 15.05
N ALA A 31 -28.74 -6.72 14.83
CA ALA A 31 -27.65 -5.86 14.39
C ALA A 31 -28.22 -5.08 13.21
N ALA A 32 -28.39 -3.78 13.39
CA ALA A 32 -28.66 -2.89 12.27
C ALA A 32 -27.55 -3.18 11.27
N ALA A 33 -27.89 -3.61 10.07
CA ALA A 33 -26.95 -3.74 8.99
C ALA A 33 -26.21 -2.39 8.94
N GLU A 34 -24.88 -2.40 9.12
CA GLU A 34 -24.07 -1.25 8.84
C GLU A 34 -24.50 -0.73 7.46
N PRO A 35 -24.60 0.61 7.24
CA PRO A 35 -24.92 1.15 5.93
C PRO A 35 -23.93 0.54 4.97
N GLY A 36 -24.41 -0.34 4.10
CA GLY A 36 -23.62 -1.26 3.33
C GLY A 36 -22.59 -0.50 2.52
N SER A 37 -21.37 -0.95 2.55
CA SER A 37 -20.35 -0.61 1.57
C SER A 37 -20.99 -0.80 0.19
N GLY A 38 -21.30 0.28 -0.51
CA GLY A 38 -21.95 0.23 -1.83
C GLY A 38 -21.07 -0.37 -2.94
N CYS A 39 -19.99 -1.09 -2.57
CA CYS A 39 -19.10 -1.78 -3.49
C CYS A 39 -19.40 -3.28 -3.53
N ALA A 40 -19.51 -3.80 -4.73
CA ALA A 40 -19.47 -5.24 -4.93
C ALA A 40 -18.10 -5.80 -4.52
N PRO A 41 -18.06 -6.93 -3.79
CA PRO A 41 -16.80 -7.51 -3.33
C PRO A 41 -15.98 -8.07 -4.50
N ALA A 42 -14.66 -7.84 -4.46
CA ALA A 42 -13.69 -8.46 -5.35
C ALA A 42 -13.33 -9.88 -4.87
N THR A 43 -12.79 -10.69 -5.79
CA THR A 43 -12.20 -11.99 -5.47
C THR A 43 -10.68 -11.94 -5.66
N SER A 44 -9.94 -12.75 -4.91
CA SER A 44 -8.50 -12.84 -5.06
C SER A 44 -7.99 -14.28 -5.15
N THR A 45 -6.90 -14.46 -5.89
CA THR A 45 -6.14 -15.70 -5.99
C THR A 45 -4.65 -15.38 -5.96
N THR A 46 -3.82 -16.34 -5.64
CA THR A 46 -2.36 -16.16 -5.69
C THR A 46 -1.88 -16.17 -7.15
N ALA A 47 -1.26 -15.07 -7.59
CA ALA A 47 -0.57 -15.00 -8.88
C ALA A 47 0.87 -15.51 -8.77
N LEU A 48 1.61 -15.04 -7.75
CA LEU A 48 2.96 -15.53 -7.45
C LEU A 48 3.05 -15.86 -5.95
N PRO A 49 3.40 -17.08 -5.56
CA PRO A 49 3.62 -17.42 -4.17
C PRO A 49 4.95 -16.85 -3.66
N ALA A 50 5.05 -16.55 -2.37
CA ALA A 50 6.30 -16.27 -1.71
C ALA A 50 7.09 -17.58 -1.50
N ALA A 51 8.39 -17.58 -1.79
CA ALA A 51 9.28 -18.69 -1.46
C ALA A 51 9.69 -18.65 0.03
N VAL A 52 9.97 -17.44 0.53
CA VAL A 52 10.30 -17.19 1.94
C VAL A 52 9.49 -16.00 2.43
N PRO A 53 8.41 -16.24 3.21
CA PRO A 53 7.58 -15.16 3.73
C PRO A 53 8.39 -14.06 4.44
N VAL A 54 7.96 -12.81 4.29
CA VAL A 54 8.62 -11.59 4.77
C VAL A 54 9.92 -11.26 4.02
N LEU A 55 10.84 -12.21 3.84
CA LEU A 55 12.06 -11.95 3.06
C LEU A 55 11.71 -11.60 1.61
N ASP A 56 10.66 -12.22 1.06
CA ASP A 56 10.13 -11.95 -0.28
C ASP A 56 9.19 -10.75 -0.33
N TRP A 57 9.12 -9.92 0.70
CA TRP A 57 8.25 -8.74 0.75
C TRP A 57 8.12 -8.07 -0.62
N SER A 58 6.91 -8.02 -1.14
CA SER A 58 6.60 -7.46 -2.47
C SER A 58 6.22 -6.00 -2.32
N GLU A 59 7.20 -5.10 -2.26
CA GLU A 59 6.95 -3.69 -1.98
C GLU A 59 6.16 -3.00 -3.09
N ASN A 60 6.55 -3.23 -4.34
CA ASN A 60 5.85 -2.61 -5.46
C ASN A 60 5.85 -3.50 -6.71
N LEU A 61 4.95 -3.19 -7.63
CA LEU A 61 4.71 -3.92 -8.86
C LEU A 61 4.71 -2.96 -10.05
N GLY A 62 5.15 -3.45 -11.22
CA GLY A 62 5.06 -2.73 -12.48
C GLY A 62 5.12 -3.68 -13.66
N PHE A 63 4.74 -3.20 -14.84
CA PHE A 63 4.84 -3.96 -16.08
C PHE A 63 5.79 -3.26 -17.05
N ASP A 64 6.55 -4.05 -17.84
CA ASP A 64 7.25 -3.54 -19.00
C ASP A 64 6.38 -3.58 -20.27
N ARG A 65 6.93 -3.09 -21.40
CA ARG A 65 6.21 -3.08 -22.68
C ARG A 65 5.91 -4.47 -23.24
N GLN A 66 6.66 -5.48 -22.83
CA GLN A 66 6.47 -6.87 -23.23
C GLN A 66 5.41 -7.57 -22.38
N GLY A 67 4.89 -6.89 -21.35
CA GLY A 67 3.91 -7.43 -20.42
C GLY A 67 4.52 -8.31 -19.33
N ASN A 68 5.85 -8.30 -19.15
CA ASN A 68 6.45 -8.95 -18.01
C ASN A 68 6.15 -8.19 -16.74
N LEU A 69 5.88 -8.93 -15.68
CA LEU A 69 5.69 -8.36 -14.34
C LEU A 69 7.04 -8.18 -13.64
N TRP A 70 7.28 -6.98 -13.14
CA TRP A 70 8.40 -6.64 -12.29
C TRP A 70 7.95 -6.45 -10.86
N VAL A 71 8.65 -7.07 -9.92
CA VAL A 71 8.33 -7.08 -8.49
C VAL A 71 9.52 -6.58 -7.70
N SER A 72 9.32 -5.51 -6.93
CA SER A 72 10.30 -5.03 -5.95
C SER A 72 10.31 -5.97 -4.74
N ARG A 73 11.45 -6.62 -4.48
CA ARG A 73 11.68 -7.49 -3.32
C ARG A 73 12.48 -6.73 -2.27
N LEU A 74 11.78 -5.97 -1.40
CA LEU A 74 12.36 -5.00 -0.49
C LEU A 74 13.56 -5.56 0.29
N TYR A 75 13.37 -6.67 1.00
CA TYR A 75 14.41 -7.23 1.87
C TYR A 75 15.40 -8.14 1.14
N ARG A 76 15.16 -8.47 -0.14
CA ARG A 76 16.15 -9.13 -0.99
C ARG A 76 17.09 -8.15 -1.68
N ASN A 77 16.78 -6.85 -1.63
CA ASN A 77 17.54 -5.82 -2.35
C ASN A 77 17.64 -6.14 -3.84
N GLU A 78 16.51 -6.54 -4.45
CA GLU A 78 16.44 -6.85 -5.88
C GLU A 78 15.06 -6.58 -6.46
N VAL A 79 15.02 -6.32 -7.78
CA VAL A 79 13.79 -6.33 -8.56
C VAL A 79 13.78 -7.58 -9.42
N GLN A 80 12.69 -8.31 -9.41
CA GLN A 80 12.51 -9.60 -10.10
C GLN A 80 11.59 -9.44 -11.30
N ARG A 81 11.97 -9.99 -12.46
CA ARG A 81 11.13 -10.06 -13.67
C ARG A 81 10.50 -11.44 -13.79
N TYR A 82 9.18 -11.43 -13.99
CA TYR A 82 8.40 -12.64 -14.27
C TYR A 82 7.74 -12.51 -15.64
N ASP A 83 7.77 -13.59 -16.43
CA ASP A 83 7.08 -13.68 -17.70
C ASP A 83 5.56 -13.90 -17.51
N SER A 84 4.82 -13.98 -18.62
CA SER A 84 3.37 -14.22 -18.61
C SER A 84 2.96 -15.60 -18.05
N ALA A 85 3.88 -16.55 -17.97
CA ALA A 85 3.69 -17.85 -17.34
C ALA A 85 4.02 -17.83 -15.83
N GLY A 86 4.44 -16.68 -15.28
CA GLY A 86 4.86 -16.52 -13.88
C GLY A 86 6.25 -17.09 -13.59
N GLN A 87 7.07 -17.34 -14.64
CA GLN A 87 8.43 -17.82 -14.47
C GLN A 87 9.37 -16.66 -14.21
N LEU A 88 10.22 -16.79 -13.18
CA LEU A 88 11.26 -15.83 -12.86
C LEU A 88 12.35 -15.85 -13.95
N THR A 89 12.53 -14.73 -14.65
CA THR A 89 13.43 -14.63 -15.81
C THR A 89 14.63 -13.71 -15.58
N ALA A 90 14.58 -12.79 -14.59
CA ALA A 90 15.72 -11.96 -14.21
C ALA A 90 15.64 -11.51 -12.75
N ARG A 91 16.83 -11.20 -12.18
CA ARG A 91 17.01 -10.55 -10.89
C ARG A 91 17.99 -9.41 -11.06
N ILE A 92 17.59 -8.21 -10.67
CA ILE A 92 18.38 -6.99 -10.81
C ILE A 92 18.63 -6.45 -9.40
N PRO A 93 19.89 -6.35 -8.95
CA PRO A 93 20.21 -5.78 -7.65
C PRO A 93 19.80 -4.31 -7.58
N VAL A 94 18.95 -3.96 -6.62
CA VAL A 94 18.55 -2.59 -6.27
C VAL A 94 18.34 -2.56 -4.76
N GLU A 95 19.03 -1.67 -4.05
CA GLU A 95 18.98 -1.59 -2.59
C GLU A 95 17.63 -1.05 -2.12
N PHE A 96 16.93 -1.80 -1.27
CA PHE A 96 15.59 -1.46 -0.76
C PHE A 96 14.68 -0.87 -1.84
N PRO A 97 14.28 -1.67 -2.85
CA PRO A 97 13.50 -1.16 -3.98
C PRO A 97 12.06 -0.84 -3.58
N GLY A 98 11.62 0.37 -3.90
CA GLY A 98 10.22 0.82 -3.85
C GLY A 98 9.53 0.68 -5.20
N ALA A 99 8.93 1.77 -5.70
CA ALA A 99 8.15 1.78 -6.94
C ALA A 99 8.94 1.30 -8.17
N VAL A 100 8.22 0.57 -9.04
CA VAL A 100 8.67 0.16 -10.38
C VAL A 100 7.74 0.75 -11.42
N ARG A 101 8.24 1.61 -12.31
CA ARG A 101 7.41 2.28 -13.31
C ARG A 101 8.08 2.25 -14.68
N LEU A 102 7.30 1.93 -15.70
CA LEU A 102 7.74 2.05 -17.10
C LEU A 102 7.69 3.51 -17.51
N GLY A 103 8.84 4.05 -17.93
CA GLY A 103 8.93 5.40 -18.44
C GLY A 103 8.42 5.54 -19.87
N PRO A 104 8.09 6.76 -20.32
CA PRO A 104 7.64 7.03 -21.69
C PRO A 104 8.72 6.70 -22.73
N ASP A 105 10.00 6.72 -22.34
CA ASP A 105 11.17 6.34 -23.14
C ASP A 105 11.34 4.82 -23.28
N GLY A 106 10.56 4.03 -22.50
CA GLY A 106 10.60 2.57 -22.51
C GLY A 106 11.61 1.97 -21.54
N LEU A 107 12.31 2.79 -20.79
CA LEU A 107 13.13 2.33 -19.68
C LEU A 107 12.26 2.04 -18.46
N LEU A 108 12.73 1.13 -17.62
CA LEU A 108 12.12 0.88 -16.32
C LEU A 108 12.81 1.74 -15.27
N TYR A 109 12.02 2.46 -14.49
CA TYR A 109 12.47 3.31 -13.39
C TYR A 109 12.14 2.64 -12.08
N VAL A 110 13.12 2.52 -11.22
CA VAL A 110 12.98 1.86 -9.91
C VAL A 110 13.45 2.81 -8.82
N VAL A 111 12.57 3.08 -7.87
CA VAL A 111 12.93 3.77 -6.63
C VAL A 111 13.83 2.87 -5.80
N TYR A 112 14.88 3.41 -5.20
CA TYR A 112 15.77 2.68 -4.29
C TYR A 112 15.98 3.44 -2.98
N GLY A 113 16.34 2.71 -1.92
CA GLY A 113 16.58 3.30 -0.60
C GLY A 113 15.29 3.54 0.20
N ASP A 114 14.25 2.75 -0.04
CA ASP A 114 13.02 2.76 0.75
C ASP A 114 13.24 2.09 2.11
N ALA A 115 14.00 2.75 2.94
CA ALA A 115 14.35 2.29 4.28
C ALA A 115 14.80 3.45 5.17
N PRO A 116 14.68 3.33 6.51
CA PRO A 116 15.15 4.34 7.44
C PRO A 116 16.65 4.69 7.30
N THR A 117 17.45 3.77 6.77
CA THR A 117 18.87 3.98 6.47
C THR A 117 19.12 5.11 5.48
N SER A 118 18.12 5.47 4.66
CA SER A 118 18.20 6.57 3.70
C SER A 118 18.38 7.95 4.32
N VAL A 119 18.17 8.10 5.62
CA VAL A 119 18.49 9.33 6.36
C VAL A 119 20.02 9.61 6.33
N VAL A 120 20.83 8.56 6.30
CA VAL A 120 22.31 8.65 6.27
C VAL A 120 22.92 8.20 4.94
N ARG A 121 22.19 7.38 4.18
CA ARG A 121 22.55 6.90 2.84
C ARG A 121 21.39 7.16 1.89
N PRO A 122 21.25 8.40 1.37
CA PRO A 122 20.08 8.80 0.61
C PRO A 122 19.77 7.86 -0.55
N GLY A 123 18.47 7.58 -0.72
CA GLY A 123 17.93 6.84 -1.83
C GLY A 123 17.76 7.70 -3.08
N GLY A 124 17.03 7.17 -4.07
CA GLY A 124 16.80 7.86 -5.32
C GLY A 124 16.02 7.00 -6.31
N VAL A 125 16.32 7.20 -7.59
CA VAL A 125 15.75 6.44 -8.70
C VAL A 125 16.89 5.93 -9.57
N VAL A 126 16.88 4.65 -9.88
CA VAL A 126 17.67 4.05 -10.96
C VAL A 126 16.76 3.77 -12.17
N ARG A 127 17.36 3.69 -13.36
CA ARG A 127 16.65 3.26 -14.57
C ARG A 127 17.48 2.28 -15.38
N PHE A 128 16.84 1.44 -16.17
CA PHE A 128 17.51 0.49 -17.06
C PHE A 128 16.57 0.05 -18.20
N ASP A 129 17.15 -0.49 -19.26
CA ASP A 129 16.39 -1.13 -20.33
C ASP A 129 15.91 -2.51 -19.88
N PRO A 130 14.57 -2.73 -19.70
CA PRO A 130 14.03 -4.03 -19.27
C PRO A 130 14.17 -5.12 -20.34
N ALA A 131 14.38 -4.74 -21.62
CA ALA A 131 14.54 -5.66 -22.74
C ALA A 131 15.99 -6.11 -22.95
N ALA A 132 16.95 -5.47 -22.30
CA ALA A 132 18.36 -5.87 -22.37
C ALA A 132 18.55 -7.31 -21.88
N ALA A 133 19.48 -8.04 -22.47
CA ALA A 133 19.85 -9.39 -22.03
C ALA A 133 20.41 -9.36 -20.60
N GLU A 134 21.16 -8.32 -20.25
CA GLU A 134 21.69 -8.03 -18.91
C GLU A 134 21.34 -6.60 -18.55
N PRO A 135 20.15 -6.34 -17.95
CA PRO A 135 19.78 -5.00 -17.53
C PRO A 135 20.77 -4.44 -16.49
N ARG A 136 21.25 -3.23 -16.73
CA ARG A 136 22.21 -2.55 -15.85
C ARG A 136 21.59 -1.25 -15.32
N PRO A 137 21.26 -1.17 -14.03
CA PRO A 137 20.74 0.04 -13.44
C PRO A 137 21.77 1.18 -13.48
N GLU A 138 21.34 2.35 -13.93
CA GLU A 138 22.06 3.60 -13.83
C GLU A 138 21.30 4.58 -12.94
N ILE A 139 21.99 5.41 -12.17
CA ILE A 139 21.36 6.42 -11.33
C ILE A 139 20.71 7.47 -12.23
N PHE A 140 19.41 7.68 -12.06
CA PHE A 140 18.66 8.74 -12.72
C PHE A 140 18.56 10.00 -11.85
N ALA A 141 18.24 9.82 -10.55
CA ALA A 141 18.20 10.89 -9.56
C ALA A 141 18.51 10.32 -8.18
N SER A 142 19.01 11.15 -7.25
CA SER A 142 19.39 10.71 -5.91
C SER A 142 19.27 11.83 -4.88
N GLY A 143 19.49 11.51 -3.61
CA GLY A 143 19.44 12.48 -2.51
C GLY A 143 18.12 12.48 -1.75
N PHE A 144 17.34 11.40 -1.83
CA PHE A 144 15.99 11.30 -1.27
C PHE A 144 15.96 10.53 0.05
N THR A 145 15.07 10.94 0.96
CA THR A 145 14.85 10.28 2.25
C THR A 145 13.59 9.42 2.19
N MET A 146 13.75 8.10 2.37
CA MET A 146 12.68 7.11 2.30
C MET A 146 11.77 7.34 1.08
N PRO A 147 12.33 7.35 -0.14
CA PRO A 147 11.50 7.41 -1.34
C PRO A 147 10.79 6.06 -1.52
N ASN A 148 9.50 6.05 -1.83
CA ASN A 148 8.69 4.84 -1.93
C ASN A 148 7.92 4.78 -3.26
N GLY A 149 6.76 5.44 -3.36
CA GLY A 149 5.92 5.46 -4.56
C GLY A 149 6.48 6.34 -5.67
N ALA A 150 6.12 6.07 -6.92
CA ALA A 150 6.45 6.93 -8.05
C ALA A 150 5.36 6.89 -9.13
N ALA A 151 5.20 7.98 -9.87
CA ALA A 151 4.30 8.07 -11.01
C ALA A 151 4.85 9.03 -12.07
N PHE A 152 4.62 8.72 -13.35
CA PHE A 152 4.89 9.63 -14.45
C PHE A 152 3.64 10.45 -14.78
N ASP A 153 3.85 11.73 -15.11
CA ASP A 153 2.86 12.52 -15.80
C ASP A 153 2.95 12.28 -17.32
N THR A 154 1.94 12.72 -18.03
CA THR A 154 1.83 12.58 -19.50
C THR A 154 2.95 13.30 -20.25
N ASP A 155 3.55 14.34 -19.67
CA ASP A 155 4.71 15.04 -20.22
C ASP A 155 6.05 14.32 -19.98
N GLY A 156 6.04 13.20 -19.25
CA GLY A 156 7.22 12.42 -18.90
C GLY A 156 8.00 12.91 -17.67
N THR A 157 7.45 13.87 -16.93
CA THR A 157 7.96 14.25 -15.62
C THR A 157 7.69 13.14 -14.61
N LEU A 158 8.69 12.76 -13.82
CA LEU A 158 8.56 11.76 -12.77
C LEU A 158 8.29 12.43 -11.42
N TYR A 159 7.34 11.90 -10.68
CA TYR A 159 7.03 12.31 -9.31
C TYR A 159 7.29 11.14 -8.36
N VAL A 160 8.06 11.38 -7.30
CA VAL A 160 8.44 10.38 -6.30
C VAL A 160 7.90 10.79 -4.94
N ALA A 161 7.08 9.95 -4.34
CA ALA A 161 6.64 10.10 -2.96
C ALA A 161 7.77 9.73 -1.99
N SER A 162 7.93 10.49 -0.92
CA SER A 162 8.95 10.25 0.09
C SER A 162 8.49 10.69 1.48
N ALA A 163 9.21 10.30 2.51
CA ALA A 163 8.91 10.73 3.88
C ALA A 163 8.94 12.26 4.06
N THR A 164 9.61 13.00 3.17
CA THR A 164 9.77 14.46 3.24
C THR A 164 8.90 15.24 2.27
N GLY A 165 8.24 14.58 1.34
CA GLY A 165 7.34 15.19 0.36
C GLY A 165 7.29 14.47 -0.96
N VAL A 166 6.67 15.11 -1.93
CA VAL A 166 6.71 14.66 -3.32
C VAL A 166 7.85 15.40 -4.04
N ILE A 167 8.69 14.64 -4.72
CA ILE A 167 9.85 15.14 -5.45
C ILE A 167 9.49 15.14 -6.94
N ARG A 168 9.57 16.28 -7.59
CA ARG A 168 9.36 16.43 -9.03
C ARG A 168 10.68 16.36 -9.76
N ILE A 169 10.79 15.47 -10.75
CA ILE A 169 12.04 15.18 -11.47
C ILE A 169 11.79 15.30 -12.98
N GLY A 170 12.55 16.15 -13.62
CA GLY A 170 12.49 16.32 -15.07
C GLY A 170 13.01 15.09 -15.84
N ARG A 171 12.76 15.04 -17.14
CA ARG A 171 13.20 13.94 -18.02
C ARG A 171 14.73 13.76 -18.05
N ASP A 172 15.46 14.80 -17.70
CA ASP A 172 16.93 14.82 -17.59
C ASP A 172 17.46 14.36 -16.21
N GLY A 173 16.58 14.01 -15.28
CA GLY A 173 16.93 13.64 -13.92
C GLY A 173 17.08 14.81 -12.96
N ALA A 174 16.91 16.05 -13.43
CA ALA A 174 17.01 17.24 -12.57
C ALA A 174 15.78 17.40 -11.68
N VAL A 175 16.02 17.67 -10.40
CA VAL A 175 14.93 17.92 -9.41
C VAL A 175 14.45 19.37 -9.54
N ASP A 176 13.14 19.56 -9.74
CA ASP A 176 12.49 20.86 -9.60
C ASP A 176 12.35 21.20 -8.11
N THR A 177 13.36 21.87 -7.57
CA THR A 177 13.41 22.22 -6.13
C THR A 177 12.30 23.17 -5.74
N GLY A 178 11.93 24.13 -6.62
CA GLY A 178 10.90 25.11 -6.32
C GLY A 178 9.51 24.48 -6.19
N TRP A 179 9.19 23.51 -7.03
CA TRP A 179 7.95 22.75 -6.95
C TRP A 179 7.97 21.81 -5.72
N THR A 180 9.08 21.07 -5.56
CA THR A 180 9.28 20.08 -4.48
C THR A 180 9.14 20.72 -3.09
N GLU A 181 9.69 21.92 -2.89
CA GLU A 181 9.56 22.64 -1.61
C GLU A 181 8.10 22.94 -1.23
N ARG A 182 7.23 23.18 -2.20
CA ARG A 182 5.80 23.40 -1.96
C ARG A 182 5.02 22.10 -1.71
N ALA A 183 5.60 20.95 -2.09
CA ALA A 183 5.01 19.63 -1.97
C ALA A 183 5.46 18.87 -0.70
N LYS A 184 5.97 19.54 0.31
CA LYS A 184 6.44 18.94 1.57
C LYS A 184 5.30 18.38 2.40
N LEU A 185 5.30 17.07 2.63
CA LEU A 185 4.41 16.30 3.50
C LEU A 185 4.98 14.89 3.63
N ASN A 186 4.45 14.07 4.54
CA ASN A 186 4.75 12.64 4.49
C ASN A 186 3.94 12.01 3.35
N ALA A 187 4.59 11.37 2.39
CA ALA A 187 3.95 10.69 1.27
C ALA A 187 4.52 9.27 1.12
N ASN A 188 3.65 8.30 0.79
CA ASN A 188 4.01 6.91 0.57
C ASN A 188 3.70 6.50 -0.87
N GLY A 189 2.48 6.10 -1.21
CA GLY A 189 2.04 5.84 -2.57
C GLY A 189 1.68 7.11 -3.33
N ILE A 190 1.80 7.09 -4.66
CA ILE A 190 1.45 8.22 -5.54
C ILE A 190 0.92 7.73 -6.88
N ALA A 191 -0.13 8.38 -7.37
CA ALA A 191 -0.60 8.25 -8.74
C ALA A 191 -0.94 9.63 -9.32
N ILE A 192 -0.93 9.72 -10.64
CA ILE A 192 -1.30 10.95 -11.38
C ILE A 192 -2.43 10.60 -12.35
N HIS A 193 -3.48 11.40 -12.31
CA HIS A 193 -4.61 11.28 -13.22
C HIS A 193 -5.14 12.67 -13.56
N ASP A 194 -5.27 12.99 -14.84
CA ASP A 194 -5.78 14.26 -15.37
C ASP A 194 -5.20 15.51 -14.67
N GLY A 195 -3.87 15.60 -14.60
CA GLY A 195 -3.17 16.73 -13.99
C GLY A 195 -3.36 16.86 -12.48
N THR A 196 -3.90 15.84 -11.82
CA THR A 196 -4.08 15.75 -10.37
C THR A 196 -3.16 14.68 -9.79
N VAL A 197 -2.44 15.03 -8.74
CA VAL A 197 -1.68 14.11 -7.90
C VAL A 197 -2.61 13.54 -6.84
N TYR A 198 -2.63 12.22 -6.72
CA TYR A 198 -3.24 11.47 -5.62
C TYR A 198 -2.13 10.80 -4.83
N LEU A 199 -2.23 10.81 -3.51
CA LEU A 199 -1.21 10.19 -2.67
C LEU A 199 -1.77 9.66 -1.35
N THR A 200 -1.09 8.67 -0.81
CA THR A 200 -1.29 8.19 0.56
C THR A 200 -0.32 8.88 1.51
N SER A 201 -0.79 9.17 2.71
CA SER A 201 -0.01 9.83 3.75
C SER A 201 -0.28 9.23 5.12
N ASN A 202 0.78 8.97 5.85
CA ASN A 202 0.74 8.42 7.21
C ASN A 202 1.41 9.33 8.24
N GLY A 203 1.68 10.59 7.88
CA GLY A 203 2.36 11.57 8.74
C GLY A 203 1.50 12.15 9.86
N GLY A 204 0.18 11.82 9.86
CA GLY A 204 -0.80 12.23 10.87
C GLY A 204 -1.97 13.04 10.29
N PRO A 205 -3.19 12.50 10.40
CA PRO A 205 -3.51 11.14 10.85
C PRO A 205 -2.99 10.06 9.89
N LEU A 206 -2.95 8.81 10.37
CA LEU A 206 -2.64 7.65 9.53
C LEU A 206 -3.73 7.42 8.49
N GLY A 207 -3.36 6.86 7.34
CA GLY A 207 -4.30 6.41 6.32
C GLY A 207 -5.01 7.52 5.58
N ARG A 208 -4.42 8.70 5.50
CA ARG A 208 -4.98 9.81 4.76
C ARG A 208 -4.71 9.67 3.27
N VAL A 209 -5.75 9.84 2.46
CA VAL A 209 -5.63 9.98 1.01
C VAL A 209 -5.85 11.43 0.63
N LEU A 210 -4.86 12.00 -0.04
CA LEU A 210 -4.83 13.41 -0.43
C LEU A 210 -4.85 13.54 -1.95
N ARG A 211 -5.31 14.69 -2.45
CA ARG A 211 -5.14 15.08 -3.84
C ARG A 211 -4.84 16.57 -3.95
N PHE A 212 -4.13 16.93 -5.02
CA PHE A 212 -3.84 18.32 -5.38
C PHE A 212 -3.51 18.47 -6.86
N PRO A 213 -3.75 19.64 -7.48
CA PRO A 213 -3.33 19.90 -8.85
C PRO A 213 -1.80 19.90 -8.99
N ILE A 214 -1.26 19.31 -10.04
CA ILE A 214 0.19 19.37 -10.34
C ILE A 214 0.69 20.84 -10.38
N THR A 215 -0.13 21.74 -10.88
CA THR A 215 0.20 23.16 -11.00
C THR A 215 0.30 23.89 -9.67
N ASP A 216 -0.37 23.38 -8.61
CA ASP A 216 -0.34 23.98 -7.28
C ASP A 216 -0.26 22.92 -6.17
N PRO A 217 0.96 22.40 -5.86
CA PRO A 217 1.16 21.37 -4.84
C PRO A 217 0.91 21.85 -3.41
N GLY A 218 0.72 23.16 -3.21
CA GLY A 218 0.30 23.76 -1.93
C GLY A 218 -1.20 23.61 -1.66
N TYR A 219 -2.03 23.50 -2.70
CA TYR A 219 -3.47 23.39 -2.58
C TYR A 219 -3.89 21.92 -2.42
N ARG A 220 -3.85 21.42 -1.19
CA ARG A 220 -4.12 20.03 -0.85
C ARG A 220 -5.51 19.85 -0.31
N THR A 221 -6.21 18.84 -0.80
CA THR A 221 -7.53 18.44 -0.28
C THR A 221 -7.47 17.01 0.22
N VAL A 222 -8.12 16.74 1.36
CA VAL A 222 -8.32 15.37 1.85
C VAL A 222 -9.43 14.76 1.02
N LEU A 223 -9.12 13.63 0.37
CA LEU A 223 -10.13 12.85 -0.34
C LEU A 223 -10.88 11.97 0.66
N THR A 224 -10.14 11.26 1.52
CA THR A 224 -10.70 10.48 2.63
C THR A 224 -9.62 10.16 3.68
N ASP A 225 -10.07 9.79 4.88
CA ASP A 225 -9.23 9.16 5.91
C ASP A 225 -9.69 7.71 6.08
N LEU A 226 -8.77 6.75 5.89
CA LEU A 226 -9.08 5.33 5.94
C LEU A 226 -9.14 4.83 7.38
N THR A 227 -10.04 3.89 7.62
CA THR A 227 -10.14 3.18 8.89
C THR A 227 -9.94 1.68 8.68
N SER A 228 -9.32 1.03 9.65
CA SER A 228 -9.16 -0.42 9.66
C SER A 228 -10.51 -1.12 9.82
N SER A 229 -10.51 -2.45 9.80
CA SER A 229 -11.71 -3.23 10.13
C SER A 229 -12.23 -3.00 11.56
N LEU A 230 -11.41 -2.41 12.44
CA LEU A 230 -11.81 -2.01 13.78
C LEU A 230 -12.38 -0.58 13.76
N PRO A 231 -13.64 -0.36 14.17
CA PRO A 231 -14.27 0.95 14.14
C PRO A 231 -13.46 2.04 14.85
N GLY A 232 -13.22 3.17 14.19
CA GLY A 232 -12.50 4.31 14.75
C GLY A 232 -10.98 4.14 14.85
N VAL A 233 -10.43 3.01 14.41
CA VAL A 233 -8.97 2.82 14.35
C VAL A 233 -8.49 3.18 12.94
N PRO A 234 -7.59 4.16 12.78
CA PRO A 234 -7.00 4.51 11.48
C PRO A 234 -6.29 3.30 10.86
N ASP A 235 -6.34 3.20 9.53
CA ASP A 235 -5.56 2.20 8.79
C ASP A 235 -4.29 2.84 8.24
N PHE A 236 -3.27 2.05 8.02
CA PHE A 236 -2.06 2.51 7.35
C PHE A 236 -2.24 2.34 5.84
N ALA A 237 -2.35 3.45 5.10
CA ALA A 237 -2.46 3.43 3.65
C ALA A 237 -1.07 3.28 3.02
N ASP A 238 -0.92 2.33 2.11
CA ASP A 238 0.36 2.09 1.45
C ASP A 238 0.37 2.66 0.02
N ASP A 239 0.11 1.90 -1.00
CA ASP A 239 0.12 2.36 -2.39
C ASP A 239 -1.30 2.61 -2.92
N LEU A 240 -1.40 3.26 -4.07
CA LEU A 240 -2.67 3.50 -4.72
C LEU A 240 -2.56 3.51 -6.25
N LEU A 241 -3.67 3.21 -6.90
CA LEU A 241 -3.88 3.48 -8.33
C LEU A 241 -5.16 4.30 -8.52
N VAL A 242 -5.26 5.00 -9.64
CA VAL A 242 -6.47 5.68 -10.10
C VAL A 242 -6.89 5.05 -11.41
N ASP A 243 -8.17 4.65 -11.52
CA ASP A 243 -8.73 4.12 -12.76
C ASP A 243 -9.17 5.22 -13.74
N ASP A 244 -9.53 4.84 -14.96
CA ASP A 244 -9.95 5.77 -16.01
C ASP A 244 -11.22 6.57 -15.65
N ALA A 245 -12.01 6.11 -14.69
CA ALA A 245 -13.19 6.80 -14.17
C ALA A 245 -12.85 7.74 -13.00
N GLY A 246 -11.58 7.83 -12.60
CA GLY A 246 -11.12 8.65 -11.48
C GLY A 246 -11.39 8.03 -10.10
N ALA A 247 -11.77 6.76 -10.03
CA ALA A 247 -11.84 6.07 -8.75
C ALA A 247 -10.45 5.61 -8.30
N VAL A 248 -10.18 5.77 -7.00
CA VAL A 248 -8.90 5.44 -6.38
C VAL A 248 -9.00 4.11 -5.67
N TYR A 249 -8.04 3.22 -5.89
CA TYR A 249 -7.90 1.96 -5.15
C TYR A 249 -6.67 2.05 -4.27
N VAL A 250 -6.83 1.85 -2.97
CA VAL A 250 -5.76 2.00 -1.97
C VAL A 250 -5.55 0.69 -1.24
N THR A 251 -4.30 0.27 -1.15
CA THR A 251 -3.86 -0.86 -0.32
C THR A 251 -3.58 -0.43 1.11
N THR A 252 -3.83 -1.33 2.07
CA THR A 252 -3.57 -1.04 3.47
C THR A 252 -2.84 -2.19 4.17
N LEU A 253 -2.10 -1.85 5.22
CA LEU A 253 -1.40 -2.85 6.03
C LEU A 253 -2.33 -3.65 6.95
N SER A 254 -3.60 -3.26 7.10
CA SER A 254 -4.60 -4.14 7.72
C SER A 254 -5.17 -5.19 6.76
N GLY A 255 -4.71 -5.20 5.50
CA GLY A 255 -5.12 -6.16 4.48
C GLY A 255 -6.39 -5.78 3.74
N GLN A 256 -6.72 -4.49 3.66
CA GLN A 256 -7.85 -4.01 2.88
C GLN A 256 -7.41 -3.47 1.52
N LEU A 257 -8.21 -3.73 0.48
CA LEU A 257 -8.24 -2.92 -0.73
C LEU A 257 -9.50 -2.06 -0.67
N VAL A 258 -9.29 -0.74 -0.61
CA VAL A 258 -10.36 0.24 -0.48
C VAL A 258 -10.53 0.98 -1.78
N ARG A 259 -11.77 1.02 -2.31
CA ARG A 259 -12.13 1.87 -3.44
C ARG A 259 -12.70 3.19 -2.92
N ILE A 260 -12.25 4.30 -3.49
CA ILE A 260 -12.71 5.65 -3.16
C ILE A 260 -13.23 6.28 -4.45
N ASP A 261 -14.45 6.76 -4.45
CA ASP A 261 -15.01 7.47 -5.60
C ASP A 261 -14.45 8.91 -5.72
N PRO A 262 -14.67 9.60 -6.85
CA PRO A 262 -14.20 10.97 -7.02
C PRO A 262 -14.73 11.99 -5.99
N ASN A 263 -15.82 11.66 -5.28
CA ASN A 263 -16.41 12.48 -4.22
C ASN A 263 -15.84 12.17 -2.83
N GLY A 264 -14.92 11.17 -2.72
CA GLY A 264 -14.29 10.77 -1.47
C GLY A 264 -15.06 9.73 -0.67
N GLN A 265 -16.16 9.18 -1.20
CA GLN A 265 -16.85 8.06 -0.56
C GLN A 265 -16.06 6.79 -0.74
N SER A 266 -15.75 6.12 0.36
CA SER A 266 -14.92 4.93 0.36
C SER A 266 -15.72 3.68 0.70
N CYS A 267 -15.30 2.57 0.09
CA CYS A 267 -15.83 1.25 0.41
C CYS A 267 -14.73 0.19 0.25
N ARG A 268 -14.77 -0.82 1.09
CA ARG A 268 -13.83 -1.94 1.04
C ARG A 268 -14.29 -2.95 -0.02
N VAL A 269 -13.43 -3.23 -1.00
CA VAL A 269 -13.70 -4.21 -2.07
C VAL A 269 -13.07 -5.57 -1.81
N LEU A 270 -12.01 -5.63 -1.00
CA LEU A 270 -11.34 -6.88 -0.63
C LEU A 270 -10.78 -6.79 0.79
N THR A 271 -10.73 -7.93 1.49
CA THR A 271 -9.96 -8.11 2.73
C THR A 271 -9.12 -9.38 2.59
N GLY A 272 -7.87 -9.29 2.99
CA GLY A 272 -6.91 -10.41 2.90
C GLY A 272 -5.68 -10.18 3.76
N GLU A 273 -4.53 -10.62 3.28
CA GLU A 273 -3.24 -10.32 3.91
C GLU A 273 -2.84 -8.85 3.70
N PRO A 274 -1.94 -8.29 4.54
CA PRO A 274 -1.40 -6.95 4.37
C PRO A 274 -0.89 -6.69 2.96
N MET A 275 -1.45 -5.69 2.28
CA MET A 275 -1.12 -5.35 0.89
C MET A 275 -0.29 -4.08 0.84
N THR A 276 0.81 -4.13 0.08
CA THR A 276 1.79 -3.04 -0.06
C THR A 276 1.62 -2.22 -1.33
N SER A 277 1.13 -2.83 -2.39
CA SER A 277 1.00 -2.14 -3.69
C SER A 277 -0.16 -2.68 -4.51
N VAL A 278 -0.60 -1.89 -5.49
CA VAL A 278 -1.63 -2.30 -6.44
C VAL A 278 -1.35 -1.75 -7.84
N VAL A 279 -1.54 -2.58 -8.87
CA VAL A 279 -1.38 -2.19 -10.27
C VAL A 279 -2.46 -2.84 -11.13
N ALA A 280 -2.96 -2.12 -12.13
CA ALA A 280 -3.88 -2.67 -13.12
C ALA A 280 -3.12 -3.60 -14.10
N VAL A 281 -3.75 -4.71 -14.47
CA VAL A 281 -3.15 -5.63 -15.45
C VAL A 281 -3.39 -5.08 -16.87
N PRO A 282 -2.33 -4.83 -17.65
CA PRO A 282 -2.49 -4.28 -19.00
C PRO A 282 -3.39 -5.14 -19.88
N GLY A 283 -4.36 -4.50 -20.54
CA GLY A 283 -5.29 -5.17 -21.44
C GLY A 283 -6.35 -6.06 -20.78
N ARG A 284 -6.48 -6.01 -19.43
CA ARG A 284 -7.47 -6.79 -18.67
C ARG A 284 -8.28 -5.89 -17.75
N PRO A 285 -9.33 -5.25 -18.26
CA PRO A 285 -10.18 -4.38 -17.44
C PRO A 285 -10.74 -5.13 -16.21
N GLY A 286 -10.70 -4.47 -15.05
CA GLY A 286 -11.18 -5.05 -13.78
C GLY A 286 -10.24 -6.07 -13.13
N GLU A 287 -9.09 -6.38 -13.73
CA GLU A 287 -8.08 -7.24 -13.13
C GLU A 287 -6.91 -6.41 -12.56
N LEU A 288 -6.60 -6.62 -11.28
CA LEU A 288 -5.50 -5.97 -10.58
C LEU A 288 -4.50 -7.01 -10.07
N LEU A 289 -3.25 -6.60 -9.88
CA LEU A 289 -2.30 -7.32 -9.04
C LEU A 289 -1.98 -6.50 -7.80
N ALA A 290 -1.79 -7.16 -6.66
CA ALA A 290 -1.35 -6.53 -5.42
C ALA A 290 -0.14 -7.26 -4.84
N GLY A 291 0.87 -6.49 -4.42
CA GLY A 291 1.98 -6.97 -3.60
C GLY A 291 1.55 -7.12 -2.15
N THR A 292 2.26 -7.96 -1.38
CA THR A 292 1.97 -8.17 0.03
C THR A 292 3.24 -8.19 0.88
N GLU A 293 3.09 -7.87 2.17
CA GLU A 293 4.19 -7.96 3.15
C GLU A 293 4.75 -9.39 3.27
N ARG A 294 3.92 -10.40 3.03
CA ARG A 294 4.36 -11.80 3.06
C ARG A 294 5.14 -12.22 1.81
N GLY A 295 5.15 -11.35 0.78
CA GLY A 295 5.85 -11.59 -0.47
C GLY A 295 5.01 -12.26 -1.55
N THR A 296 3.76 -12.57 -1.26
CA THR A 296 2.78 -13.05 -2.25
C THR A 296 2.45 -11.91 -3.22
N VAL A 297 2.21 -12.24 -4.48
CA VAL A 297 1.49 -11.35 -5.40
C VAL A 297 0.09 -11.93 -5.59
N LEU A 298 -0.90 -11.15 -5.24
CA LEU A 298 -2.31 -11.50 -5.41
C LEU A 298 -2.81 -11.04 -6.78
N ARG A 299 -3.64 -11.86 -7.42
CA ARG A 299 -4.48 -11.49 -8.56
C ARG A 299 -5.87 -11.19 -8.04
N ILE A 300 -6.36 -10.01 -8.31
CA ILE A 300 -7.65 -9.52 -7.82
C ILE A 300 -8.56 -9.29 -9.02
N GLN A 301 -9.75 -9.86 -8.97
CA GLN A 301 -10.80 -9.62 -9.94
C GLN A 301 -11.87 -8.74 -9.30
N LEU A 302 -11.99 -7.50 -9.79
CA LEU A 302 -13.07 -6.61 -9.41
C LEU A 302 -14.41 -7.15 -9.94
N ALA A 303 -15.47 -6.91 -9.21
CA ALA A 303 -16.81 -7.20 -9.70
C ALA A 303 -17.17 -6.27 -10.88
N PRO A 304 -17.94 -6.75 -11.87
CA PRO A 304 -18.37 -5.99 -13.03
C PRO A 304 -19.29 -4.82 -12.66
#